data_4e8f810daf64bcc3920a6ff4080a7c5f
#
_entry.id   4e8f810daf64bcc3920a6ff4080a7c5f
#
_cell.length_a   1.000
_cell.length_b   1.000
_cell.length_c   1.000
_cell.angle_alpha   90.00
_cell.angle_beta   90.00
_cell.angle_gamma   90.00
#
_symmetry.space_group_name_H-M   'P 1'
#
loop_
_entity.id
_entity.type
_entity.pdbx_description
1 polymer ?
#
loop_
_entity_poly.entity_id
_entity_poly.type
_entity_poly.pdbx_seq_one_letter_code
_entity_poly.pdbx_strand_id
1 'polypeptide(L)'
;YLGKKPEQVHRMADGSLDCELPPQLELSMPVMFSAMSYGSISYNAHKSLALAAKELGILYNTGEGGLHEDFYCYGENTIVQVASGRFGVHEKYLNAGAGIEIKMGQGAKPGIGGHLPGTKIVGDVSRTRMIPEGSDAISPAPHHDIYSIEDLRQLVCSLKEATEYKKPIIVKVAAVHNIAAIASGIARSGADIIAIDGFRGGTGAAPTRIRDNVGIPVELALAAVDQRLRDEGIRNQVSLVVGGSIRSASDVVKAIALGADACYIATAALLALGCHLCRTCQ
;
A
#
# COMPACT_ATOMS: atom_id res chain seq x y z
N TYR A 1 -5.78 -14.81 -2.77
CA TYR A 1 -4.54 -14.48 -3.47
C TYR A 1 -4.66 -13.14 -4.16
N LEU A 2 -3.65 -12.28 -4.03
CA LEU A 2 -3.55 -10.98 -4.70
C LEU A 2 -2.31 -10.94 -5.58
N GLY A 3 -2.45 -10.49 -6.81
CA GLY A 3 -1.38 -10.38 -7.78
C GLY A 3 -1.90 -10.44 -9.21
N LYS A 4 -0.98 -10.46 -10.16
CA LYS A 4 -1.31 -10.61 -11.58
C LYS A 4 -1.78 -12.04 -11.84
N LYS A 5 -2.92 -12.20 -12.50
CA LYS A 5 -3.40 -13.51 -12.96
C LYS A 5 -2.73 -13.83 -14.30
N PRO A 6 -2.31 -15.08 -14.54
CA PRO A 6 -1.81 -15.50 -15.84
C PRO A 6 -2.94 -15.43 -16.88
N GLU A 7 -2.59 -15.10 -18.10
CA GLU A 7 -3.56 -14.94 -19.20
C GLU A 7 -4.19 -16.27 -19.61
N GLN A 8 -3.39 -17.33 -19.60
CA GLN A 8 -3.84 -18.69 -19.87
C GLN A 8 -3.11 -19.64 -18.92
N VAL A 9 -3.84 -20.57 -18.36
CA VAL A 9 -3.32 -21.64 -17.51
C VAL A 9 -3.92 -22.95 -18.00
N HIS A 10 -3.08 -23.86 -18.46
CA HIS A 10 -3.49 -25.21 -18.81
C HIS A 10 -3.02 -26.17 -17.73
N ARG A 11 -3.88 -27.11 -17.37
CA ARG A 11 -3.51 -28.19 -16.47
C ARG A 11 -3.01 -29.37 -17.28
N MET A 12 -1.79 -29.81 -16.98
CA MET A 12 -1.20 -30.98 -17.58
C MET A 12 -1.90 -32.26 -17.13
N ALA A 13 -1.68 -33.38 -17.82
CA ALA A 13 -2.31 -34.66 -17.50
C ALA A 13 -1.95 -35.18 -16.10
N ASP A 14 -0.80 -34.79 -15.55
CA ASP A 14 -0.34 -35.11 -14.20
C ASP A 14 -0.91 -34.16 -13.12
N GLY A 15 -1.74 -33.17 -13.52
CA GLY A 15 -2.34 -32.18 -12.63
C GLY A 15 -1.49 -30.95 -12.38
N SER A 16 -0.24 -30.89 -12.87
CA SER A 16 0.62 -29.71 -12.80
C SER A 16 0.13 -28.58 -13.73
N LEU A 17 0.66 -27.39 -13.56
CA LEU A 17 0.40 -26.26 -14.45
C LEU A 17 1.47 -26.19 -15.54
N ASP A 18 1.11 -25.75 -16.73
CA ASP A 18 2.01 -25.55 -17.87
C ASP A 18 2.78 -24.20 -17.82
N CYS A 19 2.52 -23.39 -16.78
CA CYS A 19 3.15 -22.11 -16.60
C CYS A 19 3.56 -21.87 -15.15
N GLU A 20 4.60 -21.07 -14.94
CA GLU A 20 4.96 -20.52 -13.66
C GLU A 20 3.97 -19.40 -13.29
N LEU A 21 3.34 -19.50 -12.11
CA LEU A 21 2.48 -18.43 -11.64
C LEU A 21 3.32 -17.22 -11.22
N PRO A 22 2.90 -15.99 -11.59
CA PRO A 22 3.54 -14.80 -11.08
C PRO A 22 3.40 -14.76 -9.54
N PRO A 23 4.32 -14.05 -8.83
CA PRO A 23 4.26 -13.97 -7.38
C PRO A 23 2.92 -13.39 -6.90
N GLN A 24 2.36 -14.01 -5.86
CA GLN A 24 1.06 -13.69 -5.28
C GLN A 24 1.22 -13.41 -3.79
N LEU A 25 0.35 -12.55 -3.24
CA LEU A 25 0.15 -12.42 -1.80
C LEU A 25 -0.99 -13.35 -1.38
N GLU A 26 -0.73 -14.20 -0.39
CA GLU A 26 -1.74 -15.05 0.20
C GLU A 26 -2.35 -14.39 1.43
N LEU A 27 -3.68 -14.46 1.56
CA LEU A 27 -4.45 -13.92 2.66
C LEU A 27 -5.48 -14.94 3.12
N SER A 28 -5.61 -15.15 4.44
CA SER A 28 -6.66 -15.99 5.03
C SER A 28 -8.06 -15.34 4.92
N MET A 29 -8.10 -14.01 4.87
CA MET A 29 -9.30 -13.19 4.70
C MET A 29 -8.97 -11.95 3.84
N PRO A 30 -9.95 -11.34 3.15
CA PRO A 30 -9.67 -10.23 2.21
C PRO A 30 -9.47 -8.88 2.92
N VAL A 31 -8.65 -8.88 3.97
CA VAL A 31 -8.34 -7.69 4.78
C VAL A 31 -6.85 -7.64 5.09
N MET A 32 -6.27 -6.44 5.02
CA MET A 32 -4.88 -6.16 5.38
C MET A 32 -4.80 -4.88 6.21
N PHE A 33 -3.76 -4.74 7.04
CA PHE A 33 -3.49 -3.46 7.70
C PHE A 33 -2.83 -2.48 6.72
N SER A 34 -3.42 -1.30 6.62
CA SER A 34 -2.93 -0.22 5.76
C SER A 34 -1.58 0.32 6.22
N ALA A 35 -0.89 1.02 5.33
CA ALA A 35 0.39 1.65 5.59
C ALA A 35 0.35 2.63 6.77
N MET A 36 1.11 2.32 7.81
CA MET A 36 1.28 3.14 9.01
C MET A 36 2.75 3.12 9.41
N SER A 37 3.47 4.24 9.18
CA SER A 37 4.93 4.28 9.33
C SER A 37 5.40 4.30 10.77
N TYR A 38 6.53 3.63 11.03
CA TYR A 38 7.23 3.74 12.29
C TYR A 38 7.71 5.19 12.52
N GLY A 39 7.38 5.72 13.69
CA GLY A 39 7.54 7.14 14.03
C GLY A 39 6.24 7.93 13.87
N SER A 40 5.33 7.60 12.95
CA SER A 40 3.95 8.11 13.01
C SER A 40 3.10 7.34 14.01
N ILE A 41 3.29 6.02 14.10
CA ILE A 41 2.80 5.18 15.20
C ILE A 41 3.98 4.70 16.04
N SER A 42 3.73 4.30 17.29
CA SER A 42 4.76 3.83 18.21
C SER A 42 5.28 2.44 17.85
N TYR A 43 6.45 2.09 18.38
CA TYR A 43 7.00 0.74 18.30
C TYR A 43 5.99 -0.34 18.73
N ASN A 44 5.34 -0.14 19.88
CA ASN A 44 4.38 -1.13 20.38
C ASN A 44 3.14 -1.27 19.49
N ALA A 45 2.64 -0.17 18.91
CA ALA A 45 1.54 -0.24 17.96
C ALA A 45 1.95 -1.01 16.69
N HIS A 46 3.15 -0.73 16.17
CA HIS A 46 3.69 -1.45 15.01
C HIS A 46 3.86 -2.95 15.28
N LYS A 47 4.44 -3.29 16.46
CA LYS A 47 4.62 -4.68 16.91
C LYS A 47 3.29 -5.40 17.03
N SER A 48 2.28 -4.76 17.62
CA SER A 48 0.94 -5.34 17.77
C SER A 48 0.29 -5.63 16.41
N LEU A 49 0.44 -4.73 15.43
CA LEU A 49 -0.08 -4.95 14.09
C LEU A 49 0.65 -6.09 13.37
N ALA A 50 1.98 -6.17 13.49
CA ALA A 50 2.77 -7.25 12.91
C ALA A 50 2.41 -8.62 13.50
N LEU A 51 2.26 -8.70 14.83
CA LEU A 51 1.82 -9.91 15.52
C LEU A 51 0.41 -10.31 15.09
N ALA A 52 -0.53 -9.36 15.09
CA ALA A 52 -1.91 -9.64 14.68
C ALA A 52 -1.99 -10.09 13.20
N ALA A 53 -1.17 -9.50 12.33
CA ALA A 53 -1.12 -9.92 10.93
C ALA A 53 -0.64 -11.37 10.80
N LYS A 54 0.40 -11.75 11.54
CA LYS A 54 0.93 -13.12 11.58
C LYS A 54 -0.12 -14.11 12.11
N GLU A 55 -0.74 -13.81 13.25
CA GLU A 55 -1.76 -14.67 13.89
C GLU A 55 -3.00 -14.88 13.01
N LEU A 56 -3.39 -13.84 12.27
CA LEU A 56 -4.56 -13.88 11.40
C LEU A 56 -4.26 -14.38 9.98
N GLY A 57 -3.00 -14.63 9.62
CA GLY A 57 -2.62 -14.99 8.26
C GLY A 57 -2.96 -13.89 7.25
N ILE A 58 -2.78 -12.62 7.62
CA ILE A 58 -2.97 -11.44 6.78
C ILE A 58 -1.67 -10.64 6.70
N LEU A 59 -1.69 -9.50 6.04
CA LEU A 59 -0.52 -8.66 5.87
C LEU A 59 -0.69 -7.31 6.58
N TYR A 60 0.43 -6.75 7.05
CA TYR A 60 0.51 -5.36 7.46
C TYR A 60 1.50 -4.61 6.57
N ASN A 61 1.31 -3.30 6.43
CA ASN A 61 2.15 -2.44 5.60
C ASN A 61 2.98 -1.52 6.49
N THR A 62 4.31 -1.49 6.26
CA THR A 62 5.25 -0.69 7.04
C THR A 62 5.00 0.81 6.94
N GLY A 63 4.35 1.27 5.88
CA GLY A 63 4.34 2.68 5.52
C GLY A 63 5.72 3.20 5.10
N GLU A 64 5.82 4.49 4.84
CA GLU A 64 7.10 5.14 4.50
C GLU A 64 7.99 5.29 5.72
N GLY A 65 9.24 4.90 5.65
CA GLY A 65 10.17 5.12 6.74
C GLY A 65 11.02 3.92 7.13
N GLY A 66 11.02 2.89 6.29
CA GLY A 66 11.81 1.68 6.54
C GLY A 66 11.13 0.69 7.47
N LEU A 67 11.88 -0.30 7.90
CA LEU A 67 11.45 -1.38 8.79
C LEU A 67 12.44 -1.48 9.97
N HIS A 68 11.91 -1.40 11.20
CA HIS A 68 12.72 -1.61 12.40
C HIS A 68 13.29 -3.03 12.40
N GLU A 69 14.53 -3.20 12.89
CA GLU A 69 15.26 -4.47 12.84
C GLU A 69 14.51 -5.64 13.49
N ASP A 70 13.81 -5.40 14.59
CA ASP A 70 13.02 -6.42 15.29
C ASP A 70 11.85 -6.97 14.48
N PHE A 71 11.45 -6.31 13.40
CA PHE A 71 10.28 -6.70 12.61
C PHE A 71 10.63 -7.46 11.33
N TYR A 72 11.90 -7.64 11.02
CA TYR A 72 12.33 -8.47 9.89
C TYR A 72 11.86 -9.92 10.01
N CYS A 73 11.68 -10.42 11.24
CA CYS A 73 11.13 -11.75 11.51
C CYS A 73 9.65 -11.93 11.12
N TYR A 74 8.96 -10.85 10.78
CA TYR A 74 7.57 -10.87 10.28
C TYR A 74 7.49 -10.61 8.77
N GLY A 75 8.58 -10.77 8.03
CA GLY A 75 8.69 -10.44 6.61
C GLY A 75 7.60 -11.09 5.74
N GLU A 76 7.27 -12.35 5.98
CA GLU A 76 6.21 -13.07 5.26
C GLU A 76 4.81 -12.44 5.42
N ASN A 77 4.59 -11.70 6.50
CA ASN A 77 3.34 -10.99 6.77
C ASN A 77 3.48 -9.46 6.57
N THR A 78 4.51 -9.01 5.87
CA THR A 78 4.85 -7.59 5.74
C THR A 78 4.82 -7.14 4.29
N ILE A 79 4.16 -6.02 4.00
CA ILE A 79 4.33 -5.24 2.78
C ILE A 79 5.27 -4.09 3.12
N VAL A 80 6.36 -3.94 2.36
CA VAL A 80 7.29 -2.83 2.50
C VAL A 80 6.94 -1.71 1.54
N GLN A 81 7.00 -0.45 1.98
CA GLN A 81 6.57 0.69 1.17
C GLN A 81 7.74 1.53 0.66
N VAL A 82 7.65 1.94 -0.59
CA VAL A 82 8.56 2.87 -1.27
C VAL A 82 7.77 4.15 -1.58
N ALA A 83 8.01 5.21 -0.79
CA ALA A 83 7.42 6.52 -1.01
C ALA A 83 8.41 7.46 -1.72
N SER A 84 7.98 8.66 -2.08
CA SER A 84 8.80 9.63 -2.80
C SER A 84 10.06 10.07 -2.05
N GLY A 85 10.04 10.07 -0.72
CA GLY A 85 11.20 10.41 0.12
C GLY A 85 12.24 9.29 0.24
N ARG A 86 11.91 8.05 -0.14
CA ARG A 86 12.79 6.86 -0.13
C ARG A 86 13.46 6.59 1.23
N PHE A 87 12.87 7.03 2.33
CA PHE A 87 13.42 6.84 3.68
C PHE A 87 13.52 5.36 4.04
N GLY A 88 14.71 4.93 4.46
CA GLY A 88 14.97 3.55 4.87
C GLY A 88 14.84 2.51 3.75
N VAL A 89 14.84 2.92 2.49
CA VAL A 89 14.76 2.00 1.34
C VAL A 89 16.16 1.53 0.96
N HIS A 90 16.39 0.24 1.08
CA HIS A 90 17.62 -0.44 0.69
C HIS A 90 17.31 -1.90 0.33
N GLU A 91 18.28 -2.60 -0.27
CA GLU A 91 18.09 -3.96 -0.79
C GLU A 91 17.54 -4.95 0.27
N LYS A 92 18.13 -5.00 1.46
CA LYS A 92 17.68 -5.86 2.55
C LYS A 92 16.22 -5.57 2.95
N TYR A 93 15.83 -4.30 2.97
CA TYR A 93 14.45 -3.87 3.26
C TYR A 93 13.48 -4.35 2.18
N LEU A 94 13.82 -4.14 0.90
CA LEU A 94 12.97 -4.56 -0.23
C LEU A 94 12.76 -6.09 -0.23
N ASN A 95 13.80 -6.84 0.12
CA ASN A 95 13.73 -8.30 0.17
C ASN A 95 13.08 -8.86 1.45
N ALA A 96 12.91 -8.04 2.49
CA ALA A 96 12.31 -8.48 3.76
C ALA A 96 10.80 -8.75 3.65
N GLY A 97 10.06 -7.96 2.86
CA GLY A 97 8.60 -8.08 2.79
C GLY A 97 8.11 -9.15 1.82
N ALA A 98 6.86 -9.56 1.96
CA ALA A 98 6.17 -10.43 1.02
C ALA A 98 5.81 -9.72 -0.30
N GLY A 99 5.65 -8.39 -0.26
CA GLY A 99 5.39 -7.54 -1.42
C GLY A 99 5.90 -6.12 -1.21
N ILE A 100 5.97 -5.35 -2.29
CA ILE A 100 6.45 -3.96 -2.26
C ILE A 100 5.32 -3.04 -2.72
N GLU A 101 5.05 -1.98 -1.97
CA GLU A 101 4.08 -0.97 -2.33
C GLU A 101 4.76 0.36 -2.69
N ILE A 102 4.57 0.82 -3.92
CA ILE A 102 4.93 2.17 -4.36
C ILE A 102 3.82 3.13 -3.95
N LYS A 103 4.12 4.10 -3.08
CA LYS A 103 3.15 5.12 -2.66
C LYS A 103 3.22 6.32 -3.58
N MET A 104 2.27 6.42 -4.53
CA MET A 104 2.11 7.62 -5.37
C MET A 104 1.32 8.72 -4.64
N GLY A 105 0.44 8.34 -3.73
CA GLY A 105 -0.38 9.27 -2.96
C GLY A 105 -1.11 8.61 -1.79
N GLN A 106 -1.89 9.42 -1.09
CA GLN A 106 -2.72 9.00 0.03
C GLN A 106 -4.07 9.72 -0.04
N GLY A 107 -5.16 8.99 0.18
CA GLY A 107 -6.52 9.50 -0.02
C GLY A 107 -6.89 10.72 0.83
N ALA A 108 -6.41 10.78 2.07
CA ALA A 108 -6.67 11.91 2.96
C ALA A 108 -5.90 13.18 2.60
N LYS A 109 -4.85 13.10 1.79
CA LYS A 109 -4.01 14.23 1.38
C LYS A 109 -3.47 14.08 -0.05
N PRO A 110 -4.35 14.04 -1.06
CA PRO A 110 -3.89 13.97 -2.45
C PRO A 110 -3.02 15.16 -2.82
N GLY A 111 -1.95 14.90 -3.57
CA GLY A 111 -1.03 15.96 -4.04
C GLY A 111 -0.10 16.52 -2.98
N ILE A 112 -0.02 15.91 -1.79
CA ILE A 112 0.93 16.26 -0.72
C ILE A 112 1.75 15.04 -0.36
N GLY A 113 3.05 15.24 -0.14
CA GLY A 113 3.96 14.22 0.35
C GLY A 113 3.82 13.96 1.87
N GLY A 114 4.65 13.07 2.37
CA GLY A 114 4.73 12.75 3.80
C GLY A 114 5.52 13.82 4.57
N HIS A 115 5.16 14.03 5.83
CA HIS A 115 5.91 14.85 6.76
C HIS A 115 5.93 14.17 8.15
N LEU A 116 7.12 13.95 8.68
CA LEU A 116 7.31 13.56 10.06
C LEU A 116 8.25 14.61 10.70
N PRO A 117 7.80 15.33 11.75
CA PRO A 117 8.61 16.38 12.40
C PRO A 117 9.91 15.83 12.98
N GLY A 118 10.97 16.62 12.94
CA GLY A 118 12.29 16.26 13.48
C GLY A 118 12.27 15.89 14.96
N THR A 119 11.32 16.43 15.72
CA THR A 119 11.11 16.06 17.13
C THR A 119 10.76 14.58 17.34
N LYS A 120 10.24 13.91 16.31
CA LYS A 120 9.95 12.46 16.29
C LYS A 120 11.07 11.64 15.65
N ILE A 121 12.05 12.30 15.00
CA ILE A 121 13.18 11.64 14.35
C ILE A 121 14.33 11.53 15.37
N VAL A 122 14.20 10.58 16.27
CA VAL A 122 15.16 10.31 17.33
C VAL A 122 15.42 8.82 17.48
N GLY A 123 16.62 8.45 17.91
CA GLY A 123 16.99 7.07 18.20
C GLY A 123 16.69 6.10 17.05
N ASP A 124 15.87 5.09 17.31
CA ASP A 124 15.54 4.05 16.34
C ASP A 124 14.78 4.57 15.11
N VAL A 125 13.98 5.64 15.26
CA VAL A 125 13.27 6.25 14.12
C VAL A 125 14.26 6.86 13.13
N SER A 126 15.29 7.57 13.65
CA SER A 126 16.36 8.12 12.82
C SER A 126 17.14 7.01 12.10
N ARG A 127 17.54 5.97 12.82
CA ARG A 127 18.26 4.82 12.25
C ARG A 127 17.45 4.11 11.17
N THR A 128 16.18 3.81 11.47
CA THR A 128 15.28 3.10 10.55
C THR A 128 15.01 3.88 9.28
N ARG A 129 14.87 5.21 9.38
CA ARG A 129 14.65 6.11 8.23
C ARG A 129 15.94 6.49 7.49
N MET A 130 17.10 6.21 8.08
CA MET A 130 18.42 6.55 7.54
C MET A 130 18.60 8.07 7.33
N ILE A 131 18.11 8.87 8.28
CA ILE A 131 18.23 10.34 8.27
C ILE A 131 18.74 10.85 9.63
N PRO A 132 19.42 12.00 9.68
CA PRO A 132 19.95 12.56 10.94
C PRO A 132 18.84 12.84 11.97
N GLU A 133 19.16 12.65 13.25
CA GLU A 133 18.27 13.02 14.35
C GLU A 133 17.93 14.51 14.31
N GLY A 134 16.70 14.84 14.69
CA GLY A 134 16.21 16.22 14.73
C GLY A 134 15.88 16.82 13.35
N SER A 135 16.15 16.12 12.26
CA SER A 135 15.82 16.58 10.90
C SER A 135 14.40 16.19 10.53
N ASP A 136 13.64 17.10 9.92
CA ASP A 136 12.31 16.79 9.39
C ASP A 136 12.42 15.79 8.25
N ALA A 137 11.60 14.72 8.29
CA ALA A 137 11.44 13.78 7.20
C ALA A 137 10.34 14.25 6.26
N ILE A 138 10.72 14.91 5.18
CA ILE A 138 9.80 15.45 4.18
C ILE A 138 9.88 14.61 2.91
N SER A 139 8.78 13.96 2.55
CA SER A 139 8.63 13.31 1.25
C SER A 139 8.03 14.32 0.27
N PRO A 140 8.65 14.53 -0.92
CA PRO A 140 8.06 15.38 -1.94
C PRO A 140 6.71 14.86 -2.43
N ALA A 141 5.86 15.75 -2.95
CA ALA A 141 4.54 15.36 -3.45
C ALA A 141 4.64 14.34 -4.59
N PRO A 142 5.39 14.57 -5.67
CA PRO A 142 5.66 13.56 -6.68
C PRO A 142 6.95 12.78 -6.36
N HIS A 143 7.06 11.57 -6.88
CA HIS A 143 8.38 10.94 -7.04
C HIS A 143 9.18 11.73 -8.06
N HIS A 144 10.44 12.08 -7.76
CA HIS A 144 11.27 12.90 -8.65
C HIS A 144 11.69 12.17 -9.93
N ASP A 145 11.53 10.86 -9.96
CA ASP A 145 11.85 9.97 -11.07
C ASP A 145 10.62 9.45 -11.82
N ILE A 146 9.40 9.93 -11.48
CA ILE A 146 8.15 9.47 -12.11
C ILE A 146 7.34 10.66 -12.59
N TYR A 147 7.32 10.87 -13.91
CA TYR A 147 6.55 11.91 -14.59
C TYR A 147 5.62 11.36 -15.67
N SER A 148 5.69 10.05 -15.93
CA SER A 148 4.88 9.35 -16.92
C SER A 148 4.59 7.92 -16.48
N ILE A 149 3.74 7.21 -17.23
CA ILE A 149 3.46 5.78 -17.04
C ILE A 149 4.72 4.96 -17.33
N GLU A 150 5.53 5.38 -18.28
CA GLU A 150 6.80 4.76 -18.67
C GLU A 150 7.81 4.85 -17.54
N ASP A 151 7.90 5.99 -16.85
CA ASP A 151 8.77 6.16 -15.67
C ASP A 151 8.31 5.26 -14.52
N LEU A 152 6.98 5.18 -14.28
CA LEU A 152 6.44 4.24 -13.31
C LEU A 152 6.81 2.80 -13.66
N ARG A 153 6.72 2.43 -14.94
CA ARG A 153 7.13 1.10 -15.40
C ARG A 153 8.61 0.83 -15.13
N GLN A 154 9.49 1.82 -15.31
CA GLN A 154 10.91 1.66 -14.97
C GLN A 154 11.11 1.37 -13.48
N LEU A 155 10.42 2.10 -12.59
CA LEU A 155 10.50 1.82 -11.16
C LEU A 155 9.94 0.43 -10.81
N VAL A 156 8.79 0.04 -11.39
CA VAL A 156 8.22 -1.30 -11.20
C VAL A 156 9.22 -2.38 -11.63
N CYS A 157 9.84 -2.24 -12.81
CA CYS A 157 10.84 -3.18 -13.30
C CYS A 157 12.06 -3.24 -12.37
N SER A 158 12.60 -2.09 -11.96
CA SER A 158 13.76 -2.03 -11.06
C SER A 158 13.49 -2.71 -9.70
N LEU A 159 12.28 -2.53 -9.15
CA LEU A 159 11.90 -3.20 -7.90
C LEU A 159 11.71 -4.72 -8.09
N LYS A 160 11.17 -5.14 -9.23
CA LYS A 160 11.09 -6.57 -9.59
C LYS A 160 12.47 -7.18 -9.75
N GLU A 161 13.39 -6.51 -10.43
CA GLU A 161 14.79 -6.95 -10.57
C GLU A 161 15.50 -7.05 -9.22
N ALA A 162 15.36 -6.03 -8.36
CA ALA A 162 15.96 -6.01 -7.02
C ALA A 162 15.47 -7.15 -6.12
N THR A 163 14.35 -7.77 -6.45
CA THR A 163 13.76 -8.91 -5.72
C THR A 163 13.73 -10.19 -6.56
N GLU A 164 14.53 -10.24 -7.62
CA GLU A 164 14.60 -11.40 -8.53
C GLU A 164 13.22 -11.85 -9.03
N TYR A 165 12.30 -10.91 -9.25
CA TYR A 165 10.91 -11.16 -9.67
C TYR A 165 10.09 -12.04 -8.71
N LYS A 166 10.53 -12.18 -7.45
CA LYS A 166 9.87 -13.03 -6.45
C LYS A 166 8.75 -12.33 -5.69
N LYS A 167 8.59 -11.02 -5.86
CA LYS A 167 7.63 -10.22 -5.08
C LYS A 167 6.69 -9.43 -5.97
N PRO A 168 5.37 -9.43 -5.67
CA PRO A 168 4.43 -8.59 -6.40
C PRO A 168 4.63 -7.13 -6.04
N ILE A 169 4.39 -6.25 -7.02
CA ILE A 169 4.47 -4.80 -6.87
C ILE A 169 3.07 -4.22 -6.81
N ILE A 170 2.81 -3.50 -5.73
CA ILE A 170 1.58 -2.76 -5.47
C ILE A 170 1.83 -1.29 -5.82
N VAL A 171 0.89 -0.64 -6.49
CA VAL A 171 0.92 0.83 -6.67
C VAL A 171 -0.27 1.44 -5.95
N LYS A 172 0.00 2.27 -4.93
CA LYS A 172 -1.03 2.96 -4.17
C LYS A 172 -1.22 4.38 -4.66
N VAL A 173 -2.48 4.72 -4.93
CA VAL A 173 -2.93 6.04 -5.40
C VAL A 173 -4.10 6.57 -4.58
N ALA A 174 -4.21 7.89 -4.51
CA ALA A 174 -5.39 8.54 -3.95
C ALA A 174 -6.59 8.43 -4.91
N ALA A 175 -7.77 8.22 -4.34
CA ALA A 175 -9.02 8.32 -5.09
C ALA A 175 -9.30 9.78 -5.41
N VAL A 176 -9.07 10.18 -6.64
CA VAL A 176 -9.22 11.56 -7.14
C VAL A 176 -9.87 11.57 -8.52
N HIS A 177 -10.08 12.76 -9.06
CA HIS A 177 -10.54 12.93 -10.44
C HIS A 177 -9.67 12.13 -11.43
N ASN A 178 -10.28 11.51 -12.42
CA ASN A 178 -9.63 10.66 -13.43
C ASN A 178 -8.97 9.37 -12.89
N ILE A 179 -9.30 8.92 -11.69
CA ILE A 179 -8.73 7.71 -11.09
C ILE A 179 -8.83 6.48 -11.99
N ALA A 180 -9.89 6.36 -12.78
CA ALA A 180 -10.08 5.24 -13.70
C ALA A 180 -9.00 5.21 -14.80
N ALA A 181 -8.66 6.36 -15.38
CA ALA A 181 -7.58 6.47 -16.37
C ALA A 181 -6.19 6.26 -15.73
N ILE A 182 -6.00 6.78 -14.52
CA ILE A 182 -4.76 6.57 -13.74
C ILE A 182 -4.56 5.07 -13.47
N ALA A 183 -5.59 4.36 -13.02
CA ALA A 183 -5.54 2.93 -12.74
C ALA A 183 -5.25 2.10 -14.00
N SER A 184 -5.83 2.46 -15.15
CA SER A 184 -5.50 1.85 -16.43
C SER A 184 -4.02 2.01 -16.78
N GLY A 185 -3.46 3.20 -16.59
CA GLY A 185 -2.03 3.46 -16.77
C GLY A 185 -1.16 2.62 -15.82
N ILE A 186 -1.55 2.51 -14.55
CA ILE A 186 -0.84 1.68 -13.56
C ILE A 186 -0.85 0.21 -13.96
N ALA A 187 -1.99 -0.34 -14.38
CA ALA A 187 -2.07 -1.72 -14.86
C ALA A 187 -1.09 -1.97 -16.02
N ARG A 188 -0.99 -1.00 -16.96
CA ARG A 188 -0.08 -1.07 -18.11
C ARG A 188 1.40 -0.85 -17.76
N SER A 189 1.69 -0.26 -16.60
CA SER A 189 3.07 -0.12 -16.11
C SER A 189 3.68 -1.45 -15.64
N GLY A 190 2.88 -2.51 -15.53
CA GLY A 190 3.33 -3.83 -15.08
C GLY A 190 3.20 -4.05 -13.57
N ALA A 191 2.49 -3.18 -12.86
CA ALA A 191 2.09 -3.40 -11.47
C ALA A 191 1.19 -4.65 -11.37
N ASP A 192 1.28 -5.37 -10.25
CA ASP A 192 0.52 -6.58 -10.00
C ASP A 192 -0.76 -6.29 -9.23
N ILE A 193 -0.74 -5.23 -8.39
CA ILE A 193 -1.84 -4.84 -7.52
C ILE A 193 -2.00 -3.32 -7.57
N ILE A 194 -3.22 -2.82 -7.63
CA ILE A 194 -3.54 -1.40 -7.49
C ILE A 194 -4.25 -1.17 -6.16
N ALA A 195 -3.70 -0.31 -5.31
CA ALA A 195 -4.33 0.09 -4.05
C ALA A 195 -4.95 1.49 -4.20
N ILE A 196 -6.27 1.58 -4.08
CA ILE A 196 -7.04 2.82 -4.18
C ILE A 196 -7.36 3.31 -2.77
N ASP A 197 -6.89 4.49 -2.42
CA ASP A 197 -7.09 5.07 -1.09
C ASP A 197 -8.08 6.23 -1.12
N GLY A 198 -9.25 6.05 -0.51
CA GLY A 198 -10.34 7.02 -0.49
C GLY A 198 -10.10 8.19 0.48
N PHE A 199 -10.77 9.32 0.26
CA PHE A 199 -10.57 10.56 1.03
C PHE A 199 -10.90 10.43 2.53
N ARG A 200 -11.77 9.50 2.90
CA ARG A 200 -12.14 9.25 4.31
C ARG A 200 -11.07 8.49 5.09
N GLY A 201 -9.93 8.17 4.47
CA GLY A 201 -8.75 7.65 5.15
C GLY A 201 -8.28 8.66 6.21
N GLY A 202 -7.85 8.15 7.40
CA GLY A 202 -7.41 9.00 8.51
C GLY A 202 -5.93 9.31 8.45
N THR A 203 -5.56 10.57 8.72
CA THR A 203 -4.21 10.98 9.09
C THR A 203 -4.25 12.31 9.83
N GLY A 204 -3.49 12.45 10.93
CA GLY A 204 -3.33 13.72 11.64
C GLY A 204 -2.59 14.78 10.82
N ALA A 205 -1.76 14.35 9.87
CA ALA A 205 -0.92 15.24 9.06
C ALA A 205 -1.63 15.85 7.84
N ALA A 206 -2.91 15.52 7.58
CA ALA A 206 -3.63 16.06 6.44
C ALA A 206 -4.22 17.44 6.75
N PRO A 207 -3.88 18.51 5.99
CA PRO A 207 -4.57 19.79 6.09
C PRO A 207 -6.06 19.62 5.81
N THR A 208 -6.91 20.23 6.65
CA THR A 208 -8.38 20.10 6.58
C THR A 208 -8.92 20.45 5.19
N ARG A 209 -8.39 21.52 4.57
CA ARG A 209 -8.81 21.96 3.24
C ARG A 209 -8.65 20.89 2.16
N ILE A 210 -7.55 20.11 2.22
CA ILE A 210 -7.26 19.07 1.25
C ILE A 210 -8.05 17.82 1.59
N ARG A 211 -8.02 17.40 2.85
CA ARG A 211 -8.72 16.20 3.31
C ARG A 211 -10.22 16.24 2.98
N ASP A 212 -10.85 17.38 3.13
CA ASP A 212 -12.30 17.50 3.03
C ASP A 212 -12.79 17.91 1.62
N ASN A 213 -11.89 18.30 0.69
CA ASN A 213 -12.33 18.90 -0.58
C ASN A 213 -11.65 18.35 -1.86
N VAL A 214 -10.68 17.45 -1.77
CA VAL A 214 -9.92 17.03 -2.97
C VAL A 214 -10.21 15.58 -3.37
N GLY A 215 -10.19 14.65 -2.41
CA GLY A 215 -10.44 13.25 -2.70
C GLY A 215 -11.92 12.92 -2.92
N ILE A 216 -12.18 11.75 -3.48
CA ILE A 216 -13.52 11.19 -3.65
C ILE A 216 -13.74 9.95 -2.80
N PRO A 217 -14.98 9.54 -2.51
CA PRO A 217 -15.28 8.29 -1.83
C PRO A 217 -14.69 7.08 -2.56
N VAL A 218 -14.13 6.15 -1.80
CA VAL A 218 -13.49 4.95 -2.38
C VAL A 218 -14.48 4.10 -3.16
N GLU A 219 -15.73 4.07 -2.76
CA GLU A 219 -16.80 3.29 -3.40
C GLU A 219 -17.03 3.74 -4.84
N LEU A 220 -17.04 5.07 -5.08
CA LEU A 220 -17.18 5.64 -6.41
C LEU A 220 -15.92 5.40 -7.26
N ALA A 221 -14.74 5.58 -6.65
CA ALA A 221 -13.47 5.35 -7.31
C ALA A 221 -13.32 3.89 -7.73
N LEU A 222 -13.63 2.94 -6.83
CA LEU A 222 -13.53 1.52 -7.09
C LEU A 222 -14.44 1.09 -8.26
N ALA A 223 -15.71 1.47 -8.22
CA ALA A 223 -16.65 1.10 -9.27
C ALA A 223 -16.20 1.64 -10.65
N ALA A 224 -15.71 2.89 -10.70
CA ALA A 224 -15.21 3.48 -11.94
C ALA A 224 -13.92 2.79 -12.44
N VAL A 225 -13.03 2.41 -11.54
CA VAL A 225 -11.78 1.70 -11.88
C VAL A 225 -12.08 0.28 -12.36
N ASP A 226 -12.90 -0.48 -11.62
CA ASP A 226 -13.26 -1.86 -12.00
C ASP A 226 -13.92 -1.88 -13.38
N GLN A 227 -14.89 -0.99 -13.62
CA GLN A 227 -15.56 -0.87 -14.91
C GLN A 227 -14.57 -0.52 -16.03
N ARG A 228 -13.69 0.46 -15.82
CA ARG A 228 -12.69 0.87 -16.82
C ARG A 228 -11.74 -0.26 -17.19
N LEU A 229 -11.23 -1.00 -16.20
CA LEU A 229 -10.33 -2.14 -16.45
C LEU A 229 -11.05 -3.30 -17.17
N ARG A 230 -12.35 -3.48 -16.92
CA ARG A 230 -13.19 -4.46 -17.66
C ARG A 230 -13.40 -4.03 -19.11
N ASP A 231 -13.76 -2.77 -19.34
CA ASP A 231 -13.98 -2.21 -20.69
C ASP A 231 -12.72 -2.32 -21.55
N GLU A 232 -11.53 -2.20 -20.94
CA GLU A 232 -10.25 -2.35 -21.61
C GLU A 232 -9.75 -3.81 -21.69
N GLY A 233 -10.46 -4.79 -21.10
CA GLY A 233 -10.08 -6.20 -21.12
C GLY A 233 -8.86 -6.55 -20.25
N ILE A 234 -8.45 -5.64 -19.35
CA ILE A 234 -7.24 -5.81 -18.52
C ILE A 234 -7.52 -6.01 -17.03
N ARG A 235 -8.80 -6.15 -16.62
CA ARG A 235 -9.16 -6.32 -15.21
C ARG A 235 -8.47 -7.52 -14.54
N ASN A 236 -8.22 -8.58 -15.29
CA ASN A 236 -7.56 -9.79 -14.78
C ASN A 236 -6.02 -9.67 -14.68
N GLN A 237 -5.44 -8.59 -15.18
CA GLN A 237 -4.00 -8.36 -15.12
C GLN A 237 -3.55 -7.77 -13.78
N VAL A 238 -4.47 -7.29 -12.95
CA VAL A 238 -4.19 -6.70 -11.64
C VAL A 238 -5.24 -7.10 -10.61
N SER A 239 -4.83 -7.15 -9.34
CA SER A 239 -5.76 -7.15 -8.21
C SER A 239 -6.06 -5.72 -7.75
N LEU A 240 -7.28 -5.48 -7.26
CA LEU A 240 -7.71 -4.20 -6.70
C LEU A 240 -7.84 -4.28 -5.19
N VAL A 241 -7.10 -3.44 -4.48
CA VAL A 241 -7.20 -3.26 -3.04
C VAL A 241 -7.73 -1.87 -2.74
N VAL A 242 -8.63 -1.74 -1.78
CA VAL A 242 -9.22 -0.45 -1.43
C VAL A 242 -9.08 -0.14 0.05
N GLY A 243 -8.86 1.13 0.36
CA GLY A 243 -8.80 1.65 1.71
C GLY A 243 -9.51 3.00 1.82
N GLY A 244 -9.66 3.48 3.04
CA GLY A 244 -10.32 4.74 3.30
C GLY A 244 -11.70 4.57 3.94
N SER A 245 -11.70 4.43 5.28
CA SER A 245 -12.91 4.27 6.11
C SER A 245 -13.61 2.91 6.06
N ILE A 246 -12.89 1.87 5.74
CA ILE A 246 -13.37 0.48 5.95
C ILE A 246 -13.36 0.20 7.45
N ARG A 247 -14.52 -0.06 8.06
CA ARG A 247 -14.70 -0.14 9.52
C ARG A 247 -15.36 -1.41 9.99
N SER A 248 -16.12 -2.06 9.12
CA SER A 248 -16.95 -3.22 9.45
C SER A 248 -16.86 -4.31 8.39
N ALA A 249 -17.25 -5.52 8.72
CA ALA A 249 -17.38 -6.61 7.76
C ALA A 249 -18.32 -6.26 6.59
N SER A 250 -19.38 -5.49 6.85
CA SER A 250 -20.31 -5.05 5.81
C SER A 250 -19.64 -4.11 4.79
N ASP A 251 -18.68 -3.27 5.22
CA ASP A 251 -17.94 -2.41 4.32
C ASP A 251 -17.02 -3.26 3.41
N VAL A 252 -16.38 -4.28 3.97
CA VAL A 252 -15.56 -5.23 3.20
C VAL A 252 -16.40 -5.95 2.15
N VAL A 253 -17.55 -6.50 2.54
CA VAL A 253 -18.46 -7.21 1.60
C VAL A 253 -18.94 -6.28 0.49
N LYS A 254 -19.31 -5.03 0.81
CA LYS A 254 -19.69 -4.03 -0.19
C LYS A 254 -18.55 -3.70 -1.15
N ALA A 255 -17.33 -3.54 -0.62
CA ALA A 255 -16.16 -3.28 -1.46
C ALA A 255 -15.89 -4.44 -2.44
N ILE A 256 -15.97 -5.69 -1.96
CA ILE A 256 -15.82 -6.87 -2.81
C ILE A 256 -16.92 -6.92 -3.87
N ALA A 257 -18.17 -6.64 -3.50
CA ALA A 257 -19.28 -6.59 -4.44
C ALA A 257 -19.13 -5.50 -5.52
N LEU A 258 -18.38 -4.41 -5.21
CA LEU A 258 -18.05 -3.33 -6.16
C LEU A 258 -16.79 -3.62 -7.00
N GLY A 259 -16.11 -4.75 -6.77
CA GLY A 259 -14.97 -5.18 -7.58
C GLY A 259 -13.62 -5.20 -6.87
N ALA A 260 -13.53 -4.96 -5.55
CA ALA A 260 -12.29 -5.13 -4.81
C ALA A 260 -11.94 -6.61 -4.63
N ASP A 261 -10.66 -6.93 -4.63
CA ASP A 261 -10.13 -8.26 -4.26
C ASP A 261 -9.78 -8.33 -2.77
N ALA A 262 -9.42 -7.19 -2.15
CA ALA A 262 -9.20 -7.06 -0.70
C ALA A 262 -9.35 -5.61 -0.23
N CYS A 263 -9.33 -5.43 1.11
CA CYS A 263 -9.47 -4.14 1.76
C CYS A 263 -8.31 -3.84 2.70
N TYR A 264 -7.87 -2.58 2.71
CA TYR A 264 -7.00 -2.01 3.74
C TYR A 264 -7.82 -1.42 4.90
N ILE A 265 -7.46 -1.79 6.12
CA ILE A 265 -7.97 -1.16 7.35
C ILE A 265 -6.82 -0.50 8.11
N ALA A 266 -7.06 0.66 8.70
CA ALA A 266 -6.08 1.37 9.52
C ALA A 266 -6.68 1.81 10.85
N THR A 267 -7.53 2.83 10.82
CA THR A 267 -8.11 3.43 12.03
C THR A 267 -8.89 2.43 12.85
N ALA A 268 -9.60 1.48 12.24
CA ALA A 268 -10.32 0.43 12.96
C ALA A 268 -9.37 -0.43 13.82
N ALA A 269 -8.21 -0.81 13.27
CA ALA A 269 -7.19 -1.54 14.01
C ALA A 269 -6.56 -0.69 15.13
N LEU A 270 -6.28 0.59 14.86
CA LEU A 270 -5.75 1.51 15.89
C LEU A 270 -6.75 1.76 17.03
N LEU A 271 -8.05 1.82 16.74
CA LEU A 271 -9.09 1.92 17.77
C LEU A 271 -9.07 0.71 18.71
N ALA A 272 -8.86 -0.48 18.17
CA ALA A 272 -8.71 -1.69 18.98
C ALA A 272 -7.45 -1.65 19.86
N LEU A 273 -6.42 -0.90 19.46
CA LEU A 273 -5.21 -0.63 20.25
C LEU A 273 -5.36 0.55 21.24
N GLY A 274 -6.55 1.17 21.33
CA GLY A 274 -6.82 2.27 22.26
C GLY A 274 -6.68 3.67 21.65
N CYS A 275 -6.66 3.84 20.34
CA CYS A 275 -6.69 5.15 19.70
C CYS A 275 -8.03 5.86 19.96
N HIS A 276 -8.00 7.11 20.41
CA HIS A 276 -9.18 7.93 20.71
C HIS A 276 -9.63 8.83 19.56
N LEU A 277 -9.03 8.73 18.36
CA LEU A 277 -9.33 9.60 17.22
C LEU A 277 -9.19 11.11 17.51
N CYS A 278 -8.31 11.48 18.42
CA CYS A 278 -8.10 12.88 18.80
C CYS A 278 -7.49 13.73 17.67
N ARG A 279 -6.92 13.10 16.64
CA ARG A 279 -6.26 13.74 15.49
C ARG A 279 -5.06 14.63 15.86
N THR A 280 -4.44 14.38 16.99
CA THR A 280 -3.24 15.07 17.49
C THR A 280 -1.98 14.22 17.36
N CYS A 281 -1.89 13.41 16.32
CA CYS A 281 -0.76 12.51 16.05
C CYS A 281 0.47 13.23 15.48
N GLN A 282 0.65 14.50 15.80
CA GLN A 282 1.81 15.32 15.37
C GLN A 282 2.99 15.13 16.29
#